data_3ba5d5a39bef96b02a3dc274e4c3e1c2
#
_entry.id   3ba5d5a39bef96b02a3dc274e4c3e1c2
#
_cell.length_a   1.000
_cell.length_b   1.000
_cell.length_c   1.000
_cell.angle_alpha   90.00
_cell.angle_beta   90.00
_cell.angle_gamma   90.00
#
_symmetry.space_group_name_H-M   'P 1'
#
loop_
_entity.id
_entity.type
_entity.pdbx_description
1 polymer ?
#
loop_
_entity_poly.entity_id
_entity_poly.type
_entity_poly.pdbx_seq_one_letter_code
_entity_poly.pdbx_strand_id
1 'polypeptide(L)'
;MAKVLLQNVSKFYTGPNKSKITAVSNLTLEINHGEFMVLVGPSGCGKSTTLRMIAGLEEIDGGSIHMDDTKVNDLEPKDRDVAMVFQNYALYPHMNVLENISLGLKLRKFPKPEIAQRVE
;
A
#
# COMPACT_ATOMS: atom_id res chain seq x y z
N MET A 1 13.19 7.92 -0.20
CA MET A 1 12.25 6.86 0.24
C MET A 1 12.07 6.99 1.74
N ALA A 2 10.83 6.84 2.21
CA ALA A 2 10.54 6.98 3.64
C ALA A 2 11.00 5.75 4.46
N LYS A 3 11.30 5.95 5.74
CA LYS A 3 11.37 4.88 6.73
C LYS A 3 9.94 4.42 7.06
N VAL A 4 9.69 3.12 7.12
CA VAL A 4 8.38 2.57 7.49
C VAL A 4 8.51 1.79 8.79
N LEU A 5 7.67 2.10 9.77
CA LEU A 5 7.65 1.44 11.06
C LEU A 5 6.23 0.94 11.37
N LEU A 6 6.09 -0.36 11.52
CA LEU A 6 4.90 -1.00 12.06
C LEU A 6 5.17 -1.34 13.54
N GLN A 7 4.27 -0.95 14.43
CA GLN A 7 4.36 -1.24 15.86
C GLN A 7 3.11 -1.96 16.33
N ASN A 8 3.27 -3.22 16.72
CA ASN A 8 2.21 -4.08 17.26
C ASN A 8 0.95 -4.10 16.37
N VAL A 9 1.13 -4.10 15.06
CA VAL A 9 0.04 -4.05 14.09
C VAL A 9 -0.70 -5.38 14.06
N SER A 10 -2.02 -5.30 14.17
CA SER A 10 -2.91 -6.46 14.10
C SER A 10 -4.07 -6.20 13.14
N LYS A 11 -4.49 -7.26 12.46
CA LYS A 11 -5.64 -7.27 11.56
C LYS A 11 -6.46 -8.53 11.74
N PHE A 12 -7.75 -8.34 11.89
CA PHE A 12 -8.72 -9.42 12.04
C PHE A 12 -9.80 -9.30 10.98
N TYR A 13 -10.29 -10.43 10.50
CA TYR A 13 -11.46 -10.51 9.64
C TYR A 13 -12.55 -11.31 10.33
N THR A 14 -13.81 -10.99 10.01
CA THR A 14 -14.95 -11.78 10.44
C THR A 14 -15.20 -12.88 9.41
N GLY A 15 -15.01 -14.11 9.82
CA GLY A 15 -15.29 -15.29 9.02
C GLY A 15 -16.76 -15.74 9.10
N PRO A 16 -17.09 -16.89 8.47
CA PRO A 16 -18.40 -17.53 8.60
C PRO A 16 -18.78 -17.73 10.07
N ASN A 17 -20.07 -17.60 10.39
CA ASN A 17 -20.60 -17.75 11.76
C ASN A 17 -20.00 -16.74 12.77
N LYS A 18 -19.62 -15.54 12.32
CA LYS A 18 -18.99 -14.49 13.16
C LYS A 18 -17.69 -14.94 13.84
N SER A 19 -17.01 -15.95 13.31
CA SER A 19 -15.69 -16.35 13.78
C SER A 19 -14.66 -15.26 13.48
N LYS A 20 -13.72 -15.06 14.40
CA LYS A 20 -12.61 -14.11 14.22
C LYS A 20 -11.44 -14.81 13.53
N ILE A 21 -11.03 -14.30 12.38
CA ILE A 21 -9.88 -14.79 11.64
C ILE A 21 -8.75 -13.78 11.81
N THR A 22 -7.65 -14.19 12.42
CA THR A 22 -6.46 -13.36 12.60
C THR A 22 -5.61 -13.42 11.32
N ALA A 23 -5.53 -12.32 10.60
CA ALA A 23 -4.68 -12.21 9.41
C ALA A 23 -3.25 -11.79 9.77
N VAL A 24 -3.11 -10.83 10.69
CA VAL A 24 -1.83 -10.34 11.21
C VAL A 24 -1.98 -10.14 12.71
N SER A 25 -1.00 -10.56 13.50
CA SER A 25 -1.01 -10.46 14.97
C SER A 25 0.27 -9.83 15.49
N ASN A 26 0.14 -8.67 16.15
CA ASN A 26 1.21 -7.96 16.84
C ASN A 26 2.51 -7.83 16.02
N LEU A 27 2.38 -7.51 14.72
CA LEU A 27 3.53 -7.34 13.85
C LEU A 27 4.27 -6.05 14.18
N THR A 28 5.54 -6.20 14.55
CA THR A 28 6.48 -5.08 14.67
C THR A 28 7.57 -5.26 13.63
N LEU A 29 7.70 -4.30 12.73
CA LEU A 29 8.62 -4.33 11.60
C LEU A 29 9.12 -2.93 11.31
N GLU A 30 10.43 -2.79 11.17
CA GLU A 30 11.07 -1.55 10.76
C GLU A 30 11.76 -1.74 9.41
N ILE A 31 11.46 -0.86 8.47
CA ILE A 31 12.09 -0.81 7.15
C ILE A 31 12.78 0.55 7.04
N ASN A 32 14.09 0.55 6.97
CA ASN A 32 14.88 1.78 6.95
C ASN A 32 14.81 2.47 5.59
N HIS A 33 15.19 3.73 5.58
CA HIS A 33 15.30 4.51 4.35
C HIS A 33 16.17 3.80 3.31
N GLY A 34 15.64 3.61 2.11
CA GLY A 34 16.36 2.95 1.01
C GLY A 34 16.52 1.43 1.15
N GLU A 35 15.96 0.81 2.19
CA GLU A 35 16.03 -0.64 2.39
C GLU A 35 15.08 -1.39 1.44
N PHE A 36 15.56 -2.52 0.93
CA PHE A 36 14.76 -3.48 0.18
C PHE A 36 14.32 -4.62 1.10
N MET A 37 13.05 -4.63 1.48
CA MET A 37 12.47 -5.63 2.39
C MET A 37 11.62 -6.64 1.61
N VAL A 38 11.80 -7.92 1.90
CA VAL A 38 11.02 -9.01 1.28
C VAL A 38 10.21 -9.73 2.34
N LEU A 39 8.91 -9.88 2.11
CA LEU A 39 8.01 -10.68 2.93
C LEU A 39 7.82 -12.05 2.26
N VAL A 40 8.24 -13.12 2.94
CA VAL A 40 8.10 -14.49 2.46
C VAL A 40 7.24 -15.33 3.40
N GLY A 41 6.55 -16.29 2.84
CA GLY A 41 5.70 -17.21 3.58
C GLY A 41 4.66 -17.90 2.70
N PRO A 42 3.97 -18.94 3.22
CA PRO A 42 2.92 -19.63 2.49
C PRO A 42 1.72 -18.74 2.19
N SER A 43 0.88 -19.16 1.24
CA SER A 43 -0.38 -18.49 0.94
C SER A 43 -1.23 -18.34 2.20
N GLY A 44 -1.85 -17.15 2.38
CA GLY A 44 -2.71 -16.86 3.53
C GLY A 44 -2.00 -16.51 4.82
N CYS A 45 -0.67 -16.32 4.83
CA CYS A 45 0.08 -15.95 6.05
C CYS A 45 0.12 -14.44 6.36
N GLY A 46 -0.63 -13.61 5.62
CA GLY A 46 -0.77 -12.18 5.89
C GLY A 46 0.16 -11.24 5.10
N LYS A 47 0.95 -11.72 4.15
CA LYS A 47 1.85 -10.88 3.32
C LYS A 47 1.10 -9.76 2.59
N SER A 48 0.09 -10.13 1.80
CA SER A 48 -0.70 -9.16 1.02
C SER A 48 -1.49 -8.22 1.94
N THR A 49 -2.03 -8.72 3.05
CA THR A 49 -2.70 -7.91 4.06
C THR A 49 -1.76 -6.87 4.65
N THR A 50 -0.53 -7.24 4.99
CA THR A 50 0.50 -6.33 5.51
C THR A 50 0.82 -5.22 4.51
N LEU A 51 1.04 -5.56 3.25
CA LEU A 51 1.29 -4.58 2.19
C LEU A 51 0.10 -3.62 1.99
N ARG A 52 -1.12 -4.15 2.03
CA ARG A 52 -2.35 -3.33 1.93
C ARG A 52 -2.52 -2.38 3.11
N MET A 53 -2.20 -2.82 4.32
CA MET A 53 -2.24 -1.96 5.51
C MET A 53 -1.20 -0.83 5.42
N ILE A 54 0.01 -1.11 4.95
CA ILE A 54 1.04 -0.08 4.72
C ILE A 54 0.56 0.94 3.69
N ALA A 55 -0.05 0.48 2.60
CA ALA A 55 -0.57 1.35 1.55
C ALA A 55 -1.85 2.11 1.94
N GLY A 56 -2.51 1.75 3.03
CA GLY A 56 -3.79 2.34 3.45
C GLY A 56 -5.01 1.79 2.73
N LEU A 57 -4.85 0.69 2.00
CA LEU A 57 -5.95 -0.02 1.32
C LEU A 57 -6.71 -0.95 2.26
N GLU A 58 -6.19 -1.16 3.44
CA GLU A 58 -6.78 -1.96 4.51
C GLU A 58 -6.51 -1.27 5.84
N GLU A 59 -7.55 -1.12 6.67
CA GLU A 59 -7.42 -0.55 8.00
C GLU A 59 -6.79 -1.55 8.97
N ILE A 60 -6.01 -1.07 9.91
CA ILE A 60 -5.48 -1.87 11.01
C ILE A 60 -6.48 -1.91 12.17
N ASP A 61 -6.54 -3.02 12.90
CA ASP A 61 -7.39 -3.16 14.08
C ASP A 61 -6.64 -2.87 15.39
N GLY A 62 -5.33 -2.82 15.33
CA GLY A 62 -4.48 -2.47 16.47
C GLY A 62 -3.10 -2.04 16.05
N GLY A 63 -2.41 -1.34 16.92
CA GLY A 63 -1.06 -0.85 16.69
C GLY A 63 -0.99 0.46 15.91
N SER A 64 0.16 0.72 15.33
CA SER A 64 0.39 1.95 14.55
C SER A 64 1.35 1.71 13.39
N ILE A 65 1.15 2.49 12.32
CA ILE A 65 2.05 2.56 11.17
C ILE A 65 2.56 3.99 11.07
N HIS A 66 3.86 4.13 10.96
CA HIS A 66 4.54 5.41 10.75
C HIS A 66 5.33 5.38 9.44
N MET A 67 5.29 6.49 8.73
CA MET A 67 6.17 6.78 7.58
C MET A 67 6.99 8.01 7.94
N ASP A 68 8.31 7.83 8.06
CA ASP A 68 9.19 8.77 8.75
C ASP A 68 8.64 9.11 10.15
N ASP A 69 8.44 10.38 10.48
CA ASP A 69 7.92 10.83 11.77
C ASP A 69 6.38 10.99 11.80
N THR A 70 5.69 10.59 10.72
CA THR A 70 4.25 10.77 10.58
C THR A 70 3.50 9.45 10.80
N LYS A 71 2.58 9.45 11.77
CA LYS A 71 1.62 8.35 11.95
C LYS A 71 0.58 8.40 10.82
N VAL A 72 0.46 7.30 10.07
CA VAL A 72 -0.37 7.25 8.86
C VAL A 72 -1.64 6.42 9.00
N ASN A 73 -1.97 5.97 10.20
CA ASN A 73 -3.15 5.11 10.45
C ASN A 73 -4.43 5.64 9.80
N ASP A 74 -4.68 6.94 9.95
CA ASP A 74 -5.92 7.61 9.51
C ASP A 74 -5.78 8.30 8.15
N LEU A 75 -4.63 8.16 7.48
CA LEU A 75 -4.41 8.72 6.16
C LEU A 75 -4.91 7.77 5.07
N GLU A 76 -5.62 8.33 4.09
CA GLU A 76 -5.99 7.61 2.89
C GLU A 76 -4.75 7.26 2.03
N PRO A 77 -4.83 6.23 1.16
CA PRO A 77 -3.70 5.82 0.31
C PRO A 77 -3.06 6.96 -0.48
N LYS A 78 -3.88 7.87 -1.02
CA LYS A 78 -3.43 9.04 -1.81
C LYS A 78 -2.56 10.01 -1.02
N ASP A 79 -2.73 10.04 0.32
CA ASP A 79 -2.05 10.97 1.23
C ASP A 79 -0.80 10.36 1.89
N ARG A 80 -0.54 9.06 1.63
CA ARG A 80 0.62 8.34 2.20
C ARG A 80 1.88 8.41 1.34
N ASP A 81 1.83 9.01 0.16
CA ASP A 81 2.94 9.06 -0.82
C ASP A 81 3.57 7.69 -1.11
N VAL A 82 2.73 6.69 -1.33
CA VAL A 82 3.11 5.33 -1.66
C VAL A 82 2.72 4.97 -3.08
N ALA A 83 3.45 4.04 -3.68
CA ALA A 83 3.09 3.39 -4.93
C ALA A 83 2.99 1.88 -4.70
N MET A 84 2.02 1.23 -5.31
CA MET A 84 1.82 -0.22 -5.19
C MET A 84 1.62 -0.85 -6.56
N VAL A 85 2.35 -1.95 -6.79
CA VAL A 85 2.12 -2.82 -7.94
C VAL A 85 1.27 -3.99 -7.47
N PHE A 86 0.09 -4.14 -8.06
CA PHE A 86 -0.84 -5.21 -7.71
C PHE A 86 -0.50 -6.50 -8.47
N GLN A 87 -0.89 -7.64 -7.92
CA GLN A 87 -0.69 -8.95 -8.53
C GLN A 87 -1.36 -9.09 -9.90
N ASN A 88 -2.46 -8.37 -10.13
CA ASN A 88 -3.20 -8.31 -11.40
C ASN A 88 -2.86 -7.05 -12.21
N TYR A 89 -1.77 -6.36 -11.89
CA TYR A 89 -1.27 -5.13 -12.51
C TYR A 89 -2.20 -3.91 -12.42
N ALA A 90 -3.43 -4.05 -11.95
CA ALA A 90 -4.44 -2.99 -11.78
C ALA A 90 -4.61 -2.05 -13.00
N LEU A 91 -4.51 -2.61 -14.21
CA LEU A 91 -4.69 -1.86 -15.45
C LEU A 91 -6.16 -1.45 -15.62
N TYR A 92 -6.38 -0.26 -16.15
CA TYR A 92 -7.69 0.20 -16.56
C TYR A 92 -8.02 -0.36 -17.96
N PRO A 93 -8.92 -1.36 -18.07
CA PRO A 93 -9.13 -2.10 -19.32
C PRO A 93 -9.78 -1.26 -20.42
N HIS A 94 -10.44 -0.16 -20.06
CA HIS A 94 -11.07 0.79 -20.99
C HIS A 94 -10.11 1.90 -21.47
N MET A 95 -8.88 1.90 -21.00
CA MET A 95 -7.83 2.86 -21.37
C MET A 95 -6.74 2.18 -22.19
N ASN A 96 -6.20 2.89 -23.16
CA ASN A 96 -5.01 2.44 -23.89
C ASN A 96 -3.73 2.56 -23.05
N VAL A 97 -2.59 2.13 -23.59
CA VAL A 97 -1.30 2.13 -22.88
C VAL A 97 -0.90 3.54 -22.44
N LEU A 98 -0.96 4.51 -23.36
CA LEU A 98 -0.61 5.90 -23.07
C LEU A 98 -1.50 6.51 -21.97
N GLU A 99 -2.78 6.22 -21.99
CA GLU A 99 -3.73 6.67 -20.98
C GLU A 99 -3.45 6.06 -19.61
N ASN A 100 -3.18 4.75 -19.54
CA ASN A 100 -2.80 4.07 -18.30
C ASN A 100 -1.55 4.68 -17.67
N ILE A 101 -0.49 4.89 -18.47
CA ILE A 101 0.78 5.46 -17.97
C ILE A 101 0.60 6.93 -17.57
N SER A 102 -0.13 7.71 -18.36
CA SER A 102 -0.29 9.16 -18.12
C SER A 102 -1.29 9.51 -17.03
N LEU A 103 -2.11 8.58 -16.55
CA LEU A 103 -3.20 8.85 -15.62
C LEU A 103 -2.72 9.52 -14.33
N GLY A 104 -1.67 9.00 -13.71
CA GLY A 104 -1.10 9.57 -12.48
C GLY A 104 -0.62 11.02 -12.65
N LEU A 105 -0.03 11.34 -13.80
CA LEU A 105 0.41 12.69 -14.11
C LEU A 105 -0.78 13.63 -14.35
N LYS A 106 -1.83 13.13 -15.03
CA LYS A 106 -3.08 13.89 -15.25
C LYS A 106 -3.78 14.22 -13.93
N LEU A 107 -3.87 13.27 -13.03
CA LEU A 107 -4.47 13.47 -11.69
C LEU A 107 -3.69 14.48 -10.85
N ARG A 108 -2.37 14.51 -10.99
CA ARG A 108 -1.50 15.51 -10.37
C ARG A 108 -1.46 16.85 -11.12
N LYS A 109 -2.30 17.01 -12.18
CA LYS A 109 -2.45 18.22 -12.99
C LYS A 109 -1.17 18.73 -13.67
N PHE A 110 -0.27 17.80 -14.07
CA PHE A 110 0.88 18.17 -14.88
C PHE A 110 0.45 18.78 -16.23
N PRO A 111 1.21 19.75 -16.78
CA PRO A 111 0.94 20.29 -18.11
C PRO A 111 1.06 19.23 -19.21
N LYS A 112 0.21 19.28 -20.23
CA LYS A 112 0.20 18.31 -21.33
C LYS A 112 1.57 18.08 -21.99
N PRO A 113 2.39 19.13 -22.28
CA PRO A 113 3.71 18.93 -22.86
C PRO A 113 4.64 18.13 -21.96
N GLU A 114 4.58 18.37 -20.64
CA GLU A 114 5.38 17.64 -19.65
C GLU A 114 4.94 16.18 -19.51
N ILE A 115 3.63 15.91 -19.58
CA ILE A 115 3.09 14.54 -19.61
C ILE A 115 3.63 13.79 -20.82
N ALA A 116 3.60 14.39 -22.01
CA ALA A 116 4.10 13.77 -23.23
C ALA A 116 5.58 13.40 -23.09
N GLN A 117 6.41 14.30 -22.59
CA GLN A 117 7.85 14.08 -22.38
C GLN A 117 8.16 12.99 -21.35
N ARG A 118 7.34 12.85 -20.30
CA ARG A 118 7.57 11.85 -19.23
C ARG A 118 7.08 10.46 -19.59
N VAL A 119 6.20 10.34 -20.57
CA VAL A 119 5.55 9.08 -20.98
C VAL A 119 6.27 8.41 -22.16
N GLU A 120 7.08 9.17 -22.92
CA GLU A 120 7.98 8.62 -23.96
C GLU A 120 9.12 7.79 -23.36
#